data_7324322d6e56177ad9772c41940bc019
#
_entry.id   7324322d6e56177ad9772c41940bc019
#
_cell.length_a   1.000
_cell.length_b   1.000
_cell.length_c   1.000
_cell.angle_alpha   90.00
_cell.angle_beta   90.00
_cell.angle_gamma   90.00
#
_symmetry.space_group_name_H-M   'P 1'
#
loop_
_entity.id
_entity.type
_entity.pdbx_description
1 polymer ?
#
loop_
_entity_poly.entity_id
_entity_poly.type
_entity_poly.pdbx_seq_one_letter_code
_entity_poly.pdbx_strand_id
1 'polypeptide(L)'
;MNQNTLITHSRSYYSRYYRLVVVAVILMMAVITGSLLLGDSVRGTLTDRVYERLGNTETVITSGTGFMNDEILQAPVFAKSKGYLLVEGFVSSGDKLIPVYVWGSDDIKYGEAEINEPLAKKASIDNIDGTAIVLHLPSHSLVPSGSLFVTKSYATQMRLQISGIKNVKQGGNLLLKNEQTLPLNIFVCREELCEMMEIDSKINIIMSEELITDEQIAEVWTPELSGITLTESTLTSERIFIQDEIVKSLNPEVLYFSYLVNDIATQQDTVPYSFVTAMTQWNGVPLSGNEIILADYTAKRLNVGKGDKVNLSYFISDDLKSLKTKGQSFVVKDIIPLEEIRTDNLLMTEFPGLSNVETCTDWDSDLPINMDRIQKIDEDYWYDYKQTPKAIVAYDAVIKDWGNSFGTATALKGDWMKTDGSALIDSKMLITTVSPRESGLYAATHGTDFSSLFMALGFFIILSAILLMQNPLLEMFAQRKDEITLYRQLGYKAKDIQMLLSREAFSVMLLASPLGIIAGILYSGITLWLLGNVWSGATHTEGFALHIDPMTIIIGWAVGILICAISLKYIIGKQVKEKS
;
A
#
# COMPACT_ATOMS: atom_id res chain seq x y z
N MET A 1 -41.72 55.94 22.70
CA MET A 1 -41.45 54.50 22.93
C MET A 1 -40.21 54.17 22.14
N ASN A 2 -39.21 53.58 22.80
CA ASN A 2 -37.94 53.28 22.12
C ASN A 2 -38.16 52.12 21.12
N GLN A 3 -37.58 52.15 19.92
CA GLN A 3 -37.75 51.09 18.89
C GLN A 3 -37.47 49.68 19.43
N ASN A 4 -36.49 49.55 20.33
CA ASN A 4 -36.15 48.25 20.95
C ASN A 4 -37.28 47.72 21.85
N THR A 5 -38.00 48.60 22.58
CA THR A 5 -39.13 48.20 23.41
C THR A 5 -40.30 47.69 22.58
N LEU A 6 -40.55 48.36 21.44
CA LEU A 6 -41.58 47.97 20.47
C LEU A 6 -41.29 46.59 19.87
N ILE A 7 -40.05 46.32 19.46
CA ILE A 7 -39.61 45.04 18.93
C ILE A 7 -39.79 43.94 19.97
N THR A 8 -39.46 44.19 21.24
CA THR A 8 -39.57 43.18 22.31
C THR A 8 -41.03 42.81 22.59
N HIS A 9 -41.94 43.78 22.68
CA HIS A 9 -43.36 43.52 22.88
C HIS A 9 -44.00 42.82 21.67
N SER A 10 -43.70 43.26 20.48
CA SER A 10 -44.18 42.64 19.23
C SER A 10 -43.74 41.17 19.14
N ARG A 11 -42.45 40.86 19.44
CA ARG A 11 -41.93 39.51 19.46
C ARG A 11 -42.63 38.61 20.48
N SER A 12 -42.95 39.14 21.65
CA SER A 12 -43.70 38.40 22.68
C SER A 12 -45.12 38.07 22.22
N TYR A 13 -45.81 39.04 21.59
CA TYR A 13 -47.17 38.85 21.09
C TYR A 13 -47.25 37.83 19.95
N TYR A 14 -46.33 37.88 18.99
CA TYR A 14 -46.27 36.93 17.87
C TYR A 14 -45.41 35.70 18.13
N SER A 15 -45.12 35.37 19.38
CA SER A 15 -44.22 34.28 19.79
C SER A 15 -44.59 32.89 19.24
N ARG A 16 -45.90 32.63 19.01
CA ARG A 16 -46.40 31.36 18.44
C ARG A 16 -45.87 31.12 17.03
N TYR A 17 -45.82 32.13 16.18
CA TYR A 17 -45.31 32.05 14.81
C TYR A 17 -43.79 31.95 14.81
N TYR A 18 -43.14 32.71 15.68
CA TYR A 18 -41.70 32.66 15.82
C TYR A 18 -41.15 31.34 16.31
N ARG A 19 -41.93 30.53 17.06
CA ARG A 19 -41.49 29.16 17.45
C ARG A 19 -41.16 28.29 16.27
N LEU A 20 -41.99 28.27 15.23
CA LEU A 20 -41.75 27.47 13.99
C LEU A 20 -40.55 28.05 13.19
N VAL A 21 -40.41 29.36 13.17
CA VAL A 21 -39.26 30.04 12.55
C VAL A 21 -37.97 29.65 13.28
N VAL A 22 -37.97 29.64 14.62
CA VAL A 22 -36.83 29.20 15.42
C VAL A 22 -36.45 27.77 15.12
N VAL A 23 -37.40 26.84 15.03
CA VAL A 23 -37.15 25.44 14.66
C VAL A 23 -36.51 25.34 13.28
N ALA A 24 -37.05 26.06 12.29
CA ALA A 24 -36.49 26.08 10.92
C ALA A 24 -35.05 26.60 10.88
N VAL A 25 -34.78 27.70 11.63
CA VAL A 25 -33.41 28.25 11.73
C VAL A 25 -32.46 27.29 12.41
N ILE A 26 -32.88 26.62 13.49
CA ILE A 26 -32.07 25.62 14.17
C ILE A 26 -31.73 24.45 13.21
N LEU A 27 -32.73 23.92 12.50
CA LEU A 27 -32.50 22.83 11.53
C LEU A 27 -31.54 23.25 10.43
N MET A 28 -31.75 24.41 9.83
CA MET A 28 -30.89 24.90 8.75
C MET A 28 -29.45 25.12 9.22
N MET A 29 -29.28 25.79 10.38
CA MET A 29 -27.97 26.02 10.98
C MET A 29 -27.29 24.70 11.36
N ALA A 30 -28.03 23.74 11.91
CA ALA A 30 -27.52 22.43 12.28
C ALA A 30 -26.97 21.69 11.07
N VAL A 31 -27.69 21.69 9.95
CA VAL A 31 -27.23 21.00 8.73
C VAL A 31 -26.02 21.71 8.13
N ILE A 32 -26.02 23.04 8.02
CA ILE A 32 -24.89 23.78 7.45
C ILE A 32 -23.63 23.60 8.31
N THR A 33 -23.71 23.93 9.59
CA THR A 33 -22.56 23.83 10.50
C THR A 33 -22.12 22.39 10.68
N GLY A 34 -23.08 21.47 10.79
CA GLY A 34 -22.79 20.06 10.99
C GLY A 34 -22.15 19.39 9.77
N SER A 35 -22.57 19.73 8.56
CA SER A 35 -21.93 19.20 7.34
C SER A 35 -20.48 19.68 7.19
N LEU A 36 -20.21 20.93 7.54
CA LEU A 36 -18.84 21.46 7.54
C LEU A 36 -17.98 20.76 8.59
N LEU A 37 -18.45 20.68 9.85
CA LEU A 37 -17.75 19.99 10.94
C LEU A 37 -17.53 18.52 10.66
N LEU A 38 -18.47 17.85 9.96
CA LEU A 38 -18.33 16.45 9.58
C LEU A 38 -17.16 16.27 8.61
N GLY A 39 -17.02 17.15 7.62
CA GLY A 39 -15.90 17.11 6.70
C GLY A 39 -14.56 17.33 7.39
N ASP A 40 -14.49 18.32 8.28
CA ASP A 40 -13.27 18.60 9.06
C ASP A 40 -12.93 17.46 10.01
N SER A 41 -13.94 16.84 10.63
CA SER A 41 -13.74 15.70 11.51
C SER A 41 -13.21 14.46 10.79
N VAL A 42 -13.70 14.18 9.58
CA VAL A 42 -13.17 13.10 8.75
C VAL A 42 -11.73 13.42 8.35
N ARG A 43 -11.46 14.61 7.86
CA ARG A 43 -10.11 15.05 7.47
C ARG A 43 -9.15 15.05 8.67
N GLY A 44 -9.58 15.57 9.82
CA GLY A 44 -8.81 15.55 11.06
C GLY A 44 -8.49 14.13 11.50
N THR A 45 -9.46 13.22 11.51
CA THR A 45 -9.25 11.81 11.86
C THR A 45 -8.25 11.12 10.91
N LEU A 46 -8.34 11.38 9.60
CA LEU A 46 -7.37 10.83 8.64
C LEU A 46 -5.96 11.40 8.86
N THR A 47 -5.86 12.67 9.20
CA THR A 47 -4.59 13.33 9.55
C THR A 47 -3.99 12.74 10.83
N ASP A 48 -4.78 12.60 11.90
CA ASP A 48 -4.32 11.99 13.15
C ASP A 48 -3.82 10.56 12.92
N ARG A 49 -4.49 9.78 12.09
CA ARG A 49 -4.05 8.43 11.73
C ARG A 49 -2.70 8.38 11.03
N VAL A 50 -2.36 9.39 10.23
CA VAL A 50 -1.02 9.46 9.62
C VAL A 50 0.04 9.58 10.72
N TYR A 51 -0.19 10.44 11.73
CA TYR A 51 0.72 10.58 12.86
C TYR A 51 0.74 9.33 13.76
N GLU A 52 -0.43 8.72 14.01
CA GLU A 52 -0.53 7.49 14.78
C GLU A 52 0.20 6.29 14.13
N ARG A 53 0.16 6.20 12.79
CA ARG A 53 0.80 5.12 12.03
C ARG A 53 2.31 5.26 11.94
N LEU A 54 2.81 6.48 11.87
CA LEU A 54 4.22 6.75 11.59
C LEU A 54 4.99 7.22 12.83
N GLY A 55 4.31 7.59 13.92
CA GLY A 55 4.96 8.17 15.10
C GLY A 55 5.84 9.36 14.74
N ASN A 56 7.11 9.33 15.14
CA ASN A 56 8.09 10.37 14.82
C ASN A 56 8.82 10.16 13.49
N THR A 57 8.49 9.12 12.73
CA THR A 57 9.19 8.80 11.48
C THR A 57 9.00 9.89 10.44
N GLU A 58 10.11 10.43 9.94
CA GLU A 58 10.15 11.42 8.86
C GLU A 58 10.48 10.75 7.51
N THR A 59 11.46 9.85 7.52
CA THR A 59 11.94 9.17 6.31
C THR A 59 11.80 7.67 6.45
N VAL A 60 11.32 7.01 5.40
CA VAL A 60 11.31 5.55 5.25
C VAL A 60 12.11 5.19 4.02
N ILE A 61 13.06 4.28 4.18
CA ILE A 61 13.83 3.70 3.09
C ILE A 61 13.39 2.25 2.95
N THR A 62 13.05 1.83 1.75
CA THR A 62 12.59 0.48 1.46
C THR A 62 13.30 -0.11 0.26
N SER A 63 13.59 -1.40 0.34
CA SER A 63 14.07 -2.20 -0.79
C SER A 63 12.95 -2.77 -1.66
N GLY A 64 11.71 -2.31 -1.47
CA GLY A 64 10.56 -2.80 -2.23
C GLY A 64 10.29 -4.28 -1.94
N THR A 65 10.46 -5.11 -2.96
CA THR A 65 10.34 -6.58 -2.83
C THR A 65 11.66 -7.27 -2.46
N GLY A 66 12.75 -6.50 -2.33
CA GLY A 66 14.09 -7.02 -1.97
C GLY A 66 14.38 -6.95 -0.49
N PHE A 67 15.63 -7.22 -0.17
CA PHE A 67 16.18 -7.10 1.17
C PHE A 67 17.47 -6.26 1.15
N MET A 68 17.82 -5.72 2.29
CA MET A 68 19.08 -5.03 2.53
C MET A 68 19.80 -5.74 3.66
N ASN A 69 21.13 -5.74 3.63
CA ASN A 69 21.94 -6.15 4.77
C ASN A 69 21.78 -5.11 5.89
N ASP A 70 21.59 -5.55 7.14
CA ASP A 70 21.43 -4.67 8.30
C ASP A 70 22.70 -3.89 8.63
N GLU A 71 23.87 -4.28 8.09
CA GLU A 71 25.12 -3.52 8.19
C GLU A 71 24.99 -2.06 7.72
N ILE A 72 24.05 -1.76 6.84
CA ILE A 72 23.77 -0.39 6.39
C ILE A 72 23.44 0.54 7.57
N LEU A 73 22.84 0.01 8.64
CA LEU A 73 22.47 0.78 9.84
C LEU A 73 23.70 1.26 10.65
N GLN A 74 24.89 0.71 10.39
CA GLN A 74 26.13 1.13 11.07
C GLN A 74 26.63 2.48 10.57
N ALA A 75 26.16 2.94 9.42
CA ALA A 75 26.54 4.25 8.89
C ALA A 75 25.99 5.39 9.78
N PRO A 76 26.78 6.46 10.01
CA PRO A 76 26.39 7.55 10.92
C PRO A 76 25.08 8.26 10.55
N VAL A 77 24.72 8.26 9.27
CA VAL A 77 23.47 8.84 8.78
C VAL A 77 22.24 8.12 9.36
N PHE A 78 22.38 6.86 9.77
CA PHE A 78 21.29 6.06 10.34
C PHE A 78 21.31 5.98 11.88
N ALA A 79 22.08 6.84 12.57
CA ALA A 79 22.20 6.80 14.03
C ALA A 79 20.87 6.94 14.80
N LYS A 80 19.85 7.60 14.19
CA LYS A 80 18.48 7.73 14.72
C LYS A 80 17.46 6.94 13.91
N SER A 81 17.90 5.88 13.28
CA SER A 81 17.07 5.01 12.45
C SER A 81 16.95 3.63 13.05
N LYS A 82 15.85 2.95 12.74
CA LYS A 82 15.63 1.54 13.08
C LYS A 82 15.39 0.73 11.82
N GLY A 83 16.03 -0.44 11.75
CA GLY A 83 15.78 -1.42 10.69
C GLY A 83 14.67 -2.40 11.08
N TYR A 84 13.83 -2.72 10.14
CA TYR A 84 12.76 -3.69 10.30
C TYR A 84 12.74 -4.69 9.15
N LEU A 85 12.32 -5.91 9.46
CA LEU A 85 11.92 -6.89 8.46
C LEU A 85 10.39 -6.97 8.46
N LEU A 86 9.76 -6.37 7.45
CA LEU A 86 8.30 -6.37 7.29
C LEU A 86 7.89 -7.44 6.29
N VAL A 87 7.05 -8.37 6.74
CA VAL A 87 6.44 -9.40 5.89
C VAL A 87 4.95 -9.54 6.21
N GLU A 88 4.19 -10.11 5.28
CA GLU A 88 2.80 -10.45 5.50
C GLU A 88 2.69 -11.90 5.96
N GLY A 89 1.81 -12.17 6.93
CA GLY A 89 1.62 -13.52 7.48
C GLY A 89 0.20 -13.70 7.99
N PHE A 90 -0.04 -14.83 8.66
CA PHE A 90 -1.34 -15.13 9.26
C PHE A 90 -1.16 -15.60 10.70
N VAL A 91 -2.08 -15.21 11.56
CA VAL A 91 -2.15 -15.65 12.94
C VAL A 91 -3.34 -16.58 13.11
N SER A 92 -3.13 -17.74 13.73
CA SER A 92 -4.21 -18.66 14.10
C SER A 92 -4.93 -18.18 15.35
N SER A 93 -6.26 -18.03 15.26
CA SER A 93 -7.15 -17.82 16.41
C SER A 93 -8.34 -18.78 16.30
N GLY A 94 -8.32 -19.88 17.06
CA GLY A 94 -9.24 -21.00 16.88
C GLY A 94 -9.14 -21.56 15.45
N ASP A 95 -10.28 -21.66 14.75
CA ASP A 95 -10.35 -22.16 13.38
C ASP A 95 -10.14 -21.05 12.30
N LYS A 96 -9.78 -19.82 12.70
CA LYS A 96 -9.63 -18.70 11.78
C LYS A 96 -8.17 -18.32 11.61
N LEU A 97 -7.79 -18.08 10.36
CA LEU A 97 -6.54 -17.43 10.02
C LEU A 97 -6.78 -15.93 9.83
N ILE A 98 -6.08 -15.12 10.60
CA ILE A 98 -6.18 -13.65 10.58
C ILE A 98 -4.93 -13.13 9.86
N PRO A 99 -5.08 -12.42 8.72
CA PRO A 99 -3.94 -11.81 8.05
C PRO A 99 -3.35 -10.70 8.92
N VAL A 100 -2.02 -10.65 9.00
CA VAL A 100 -1.27 -9.71 9.84
C VAL A 100 -0.04 -9.17 9.10
N TYR A 101 0.37 -7.98 9.49
CA TYR A 101 1.71 -7.45 9.18
C TYR A 101 2.67 -7.90 10.28
N VAL A 102 3.73 -8.59 9.90
CA VAL A 102 4.76 -9.12 10.80
C VAL A 102 5.96 -8.20 10.74
N TRP A 103 6.28 -7.57 11.87
CA TRP A 103 7.39 -6.64 12.03
C TRP A 103 8.51 -7.32 12.81
N GLY A 104 9.55 -7.77 12.14
CA GLY A 104 10.80 -8.20 12.77
C GLY A 104 11.55 -7.00 13.33
N SER A 105 11.80 -6.96 14.63
CA SER A 105 12.43 -5.87 15.36
C SER A 105 13.48 -6.40 16.34
N ASP A 106 14.55 -5.65 16.52
CA ASP A 106 15.61 -5.98 17.51
C ASP A 106 15.17 -5.68 18.95
N ASP A 107 14.06 -4.96 19.13
CA ASP A 107 13.50 -4.64 20.46
C ASP A 107 12.76 -5.82 21.10
N ILE A 108 12.46 -6.90 20.35
CA ILE A 108 11.69 -8.07 20.80
C ILE A 108 12.64 -9.24 21.05
N LYS A 109 12.41 -9.97 22.13
CA LYS A 109 13.22 -11.14 22.48
C LYS A 109 12.80 -12.38 21.69
N TYR A 110 13.77 -13.28 21.51
CA TYR A 110 13.55 -14.58 20.86
C TYR A 110 12.45 -15.38 21.56
N GLY A 111 11.51 -15.97 20.78
CA GLY A 111 10.34 -16.71 21.26
C GLY A 111 9.18 -15.85 21.78
N GLU A 112 9.33 -14.52 21.80
CA GLU A 112 8.29 -13.59 22.26
C GLU A 112 7.67 -12.83 21.09
N ALA A 113 6.43 -12.37 21.29
CA ALA A 113 5.75 -11.47 20.37
C ALA A 113 4.99 -10.38 21.12
N GLU A 114 4.93 -9.20 20.55
CA GLU A 114 4.00 -8.15 20.96
C GLU A 114 2.97 -7.94 19.83
N ILE A 115 1.72 -7.78 20.20
CA ILE A 115 0.63 -7.55 19.24
C ILE A 115 0.01 -6.18 19.48
N ASN A 116 -0.65 -5.63 18.47
CA ASN A 116 -1.37 -4.38 18.68
C ASN A 116 -2.80 -4.61 19.19
N GLU A 117 -3.41 -3.55 19.73
CA GLU A 117 -4.78 -3.61 20.27
C GLU A 117 -5.82 -4.10 19.25
N PRO A 118 -5.80 -3.67 17.95
CA PRO A 118 -6.72 -4.20 16.94
C PRO A 118 -6.60 -5.71 16.73
N LEU A 119 -5.38 -6.25 16.71
CA LEU A 119 -5.15 -7.69 16.58
C LEU A 119 -5.59 -8.44 17.83
N ALA A 120 -5.29 -7.93 19.04
CA ALA A 120 -5.72 -8.52 20.29
C ALA A 120 -7.26 -8.66 20.33
N LYS A 121 -7.98 -7.60 19.97
CA LYS A 121 -9.45 -7.60 19.88
C LYS A 121 -9.97 -8.60 18.85
N LYS A 122 -9.37 -8.66 17.65
CA LYS A 122 -9.82 -9.55 16.58
C LYS A 122 -9.54 -11.01 16.86
N ALA A 123 -8.42 -11.29 17.54
CA ALA A 123 -8.04 -12.63 17.98
C ALA A 123 -8.69 -13.04 19.32
N SER A 124 -9.49 -12.15 19.96
CA SER A 124 -10.14 -12.37 21.27
C SER A 124 -9.14 -12.71 22.38
N ILE A 125 -8.02 -11.97 22.42
CA ILE A 125 -6.96 -12.11 23.41
C ILE A 125 -7.15 -11.04 24.48
N ASP A 126 -7.76 -11.42 25.61
CA ASP A 126 -8.04 -10.51 26.72
C ASP A 126 -6.95 -10.59 27.82
N ASN A 127 -6.23 -11.71 27.91
CA ASN A 127 -5.17 -11.94 28.86
C ASN A 127 -3.90 -12.41 28.12
N ILE A 128 -2.76 -11.78 28.44
CA ILE A 128 -1.46 -12.10 27.85
C ILE A 128 -0.69 -13.17 28.64
N ASP A 129 -0.99 -13.34 29.93
CA ASP A 129 -0.24 -14.25 30.79
C ASP A 129 -0.34 -15.71 30.32
N GLY A 130 0.78 -16.25 29.81
CA GLY A 130 0.89 -17.61 29.32
C GLY A 130 0.20 -17.86 27.96
N THR A 131 -0.30 -16.82 27.29
CA THR A 131 -0.96 -16.95 25.99
C THR A 131 0.09 -17.06 24.89
N ALA A 132 0.01 -18.15 24.11
CA ALA A 132 0.84 -18.34 22.91
C ALA A 132 0.00 -18.15 21.65
N ILE A 133 0.64 -17.62 20.62
CA ILE A 133 0.07 -17.42 19.29
C ILE A 133 0.87 -18.22 18.27
N VAL A 134 0.19 -18.74 17.24
CA VAL A 134 0.87 -19.40 16.13
C VAL A 134 0.84 -18.47 14.94
N LEU A 135 2.03 -18.04 14.54
CA LEU A 135 2.26 -17.23 13.35
C LEU A 135 2.60 -18.15 12.19
N HIS A 136 1.90 -17.99 11.09
CA HIS A 136 2.13 -18.68 9.83
C HIS A 136 2.76 -17.67 8.86
N LEU A 137 3.96 -17.97 8.42
CA LEU A 137 4.66 -17.20 7.40
C LEU A 137 4.55 -17.95 6.08
N PRO A 138 4.19 -17.29 4.96
CA PRO A 138 4.39 -17.88 3.66
C PRO A 138 5.89 -18.17 3.50
N SER A 139 6.23 -19.22 2.78
CA SER A 139 7.63 -19.51 2.45
C SER A 139 8.22 -18.30 1.73
N HIS A 140 9.14 -17.61 2.37
CA HIS A 140 9.86 -16.50 1.76
C HIS A 140 11.28 -17.01 1.47
N SER A 141 11.66 -16.99 0.23
CA SER A 141 13.05 -17.16 -0.18
C SER A 141 13.56 -15.81 -0.71
N LEU A 142 14.87 -15.69 -0.84
CA LEU A 142 15.47 -14.55 -1.55
C LEU A 142 14.95 -14.43 -3.00
N VAL A 143 14.47 -15.54 -3.56
CA VAL A 143 13.85 -15.58 -4.89
C VAL A 143 12.48 -14.92 -4.84
N PRO A 144 12.20 -13.95 -5.73
CA PRO A 144 10.93 -13.25 -5.73
C PRO A 144 9.72 -14.17 -5.88
N SER A 145 8.74 -14.04 -5.00
CA SER A 145 7.46 -14.72 -5.11
C SER A 145 6.74 -14.26 -6.39
N GLY A 146 6.61 -15.13 -7.36
CA GLY A 146 6.10 -14.81 -8.71
C GLY A 146 7.11 -15.12 -9.80
N SER A 147 8.33 -15.55 -9.47
CA SER A 147 9.18 -16.27 -10.40
C SER A 147 8.71 -17.73 -10.49
N LEU A 148 9.03 -18.41 -11.58
CA LEU A 148 8.70 -19.84 -11.77
C LEU A 148 9.53 -20.79 -10.87
N PHE A 149 10.53 -20.27 -10.18
CA PHE A 149 11.51 -21.04 -9.40
C PHE A 149 11.33 -20.87 -7.89
N VAL A 150 10.11 -20.61 -7.44
CA VAL A 150 9.78 -20.55 -6.01
C VAL A 150 9.70 -21.97 -5.46
N THR A 151 10.23 -22.17 -4.26
CA THR A 151 10.04 -23.41 -3.49
C THR A 151 8.57 -23.62 -3.14
N LYS A 152 8.11 -24.86 -3.01
CA LYS A 152 6.75 -25.16 -2.55
C LYS A 152 6.48 -24.45 -1.23
N SER A 153 5.44 -23.64 -1.22
CA SER A 153 5.03 -22.87 -0.04
C SER A 153 4.49 -23.78 1.05
N TYR A 154 5.35 -24.38 1.84
CA TYR A 154 4.93 -24.81 3.17
C TYR A 154 4.98 -23.59 4.07
N ALA A 155 3.81 -23.19 4.59
CA ALA A 155 3.77 -22.11 5.56
C ALA A 155 4.61 -22.51 6.79
N THR A 156 5.70 -21.81 7.01
CA THR A 156 6.51 -21.99 8.21
C THR A 156 5.71 -21.50 9.41
N GLN A 157 5.71 -22.24 10.52
CA GLN A 157 4.95 -21.92 11.72
C GLN A 157 5.88 -21.57 12.85
N MET A 158 5.65 -20.38 13.44
CA MET A 158 6.31 -19.94 14.67
C MET A 158 5.30 -19.94 15.81
N ARG A 159 5.64 -20.60 16.92
CA ARG A 159 4.87 -20.52 18.16
C ARG A 159 5.53 -19.52 19.09
N LEU A 160 4.87 -18.38 19.28
CA LEU A 160 5.39 -17.25 20.04
C LEU A 160 4.57 -17.01 21.29
N GLN A 161 5.23 -16.60 22.37
CA GLN A 161 4.56 -16.19 23.60
C GLN A 161 4.26 -14.69 23.53
N ILE A 162 3.03 -14.29 23.81
CA ILE A 162 2.67 -12.88 23.84
C ILE A 162 3.25 -12.25 25.11
N SER A 163 4.17 -11.29 24.90
CA SER A 163 4.83 -10.54 25.98
C SER A 163 4.16 -9.19 26.25
N GLY A 164 3.37 -8.66 25.29
CA GLY A 164 2.72 -7.37 25.46
C GLY A 164 1.70 -7.02 24.38
N ILE A 165 0.87 -6.01 24.70
CA ILE A 165 -0.03 -5.38 23.75
C ILE A 165 0.42 -3.93 23.54
N LYS A 166 0.86 -3.60 22.35
CA LYS A 166 1.27 -2.24 21.97
C LYS A 166 0.06 -1.37 21.68
N ASN A 167 -0.04 -0.26 22.39
CA ASN A 167 -1.01 0.78 22.07
C ASN A 167 -0.48 1.72 20.96
N VAL A 168 -1.32 2.66 20.51
CA VAL A 168 -0.98 3.64 19.47
C VAL A 168 0.30 4.41 19.79
N LYS A 169 0.48 4.88 21.04
CA LYS A 169 1.66 5.67 21.46
C LYS A 169 2.96 4.88 21.46
N GLN A 170 2.87 3.56 21.52
CA GLN A 170 4.00 2.65 21.45
C GLN A 170 4.30 2.16 20.03
N GLY A 171 3.66 2.76 19.01
CA GLY A 171 3.82 2.37 17.62
C GLY A 171 3.01 1.11 17.24
N GLY A 172 1.98 0.74 18.02
CA GLY A 172 1.18 -0.45 17.73
C GLY A 172 0.49 -0.39 16.36
N ASN A 173 0.13 0.79 15.89
CA ASN A 173 -0.56 0.98 14.60
C ASN A 173 0.38 1.29 13.43
N LEU A 174 1.66 0.90 13.54
CA LEU A 174 2.65 1.13 12.49
C LEU A 174 2.17 0.57 11.14
N LEU A 175 2.13 1.43 10.11
CA LEU A 175 1.71 1.07 8.76
C LEU A 175 2.27 2.08 7.76
N LEU A 176 2.93 1.58 6.71
CA LEU A 176 3.51 2.41 5.65
C LEU A 176 2.53 2.71 4.53
N LYS A 177 1.58 1.82 4.30
CA LYS A 177 0.53 1.99 3.29
C LYS A 177 -0.53 3.00 3.75
N ASN A 178 -1.04 3.82 2.83
CA ASN A 178 -2.13 4.77 3.10
C ASN A 178 -3.49 4.05 3.07
N GLU A 179 -3.74 3.22 4.08
CA GLU A 179 -5.01 2.52 4.25
C GLU A 179 -5.86 3.17 5.34
N GLN A 180 -7.19 3.06 5.19
CA GLN A 180 -8.15 3.60 6.17
C GLN A 180 -8.47 2.62 7.30
N THR A 181 -8.21 1.33 7.10
CA THR A 181 -8.36 0.29 8.12
C THR A 181 -7.21 0.33 9.12
N LEU A 182 -7.49 -0.03 10.37
CA LEU A 182 -6.44 -0.21 11.36
C LEU A 182 -5.62 -1.46 11.02
N PRO A 183 -4.29 -1.39 11.03
CA PRO A 183 -3.45 -2.54 10.76
C PRO A 183 -3.58 -3.59 11.86
N LEU A 184 -3.41 -4.84 11.48
CA LEU A 184 -3.27 -5.95 12.41
C LEU A 184 -1.78 -6.31 12.48
N ASN A 185 -1.09 -5.82 13.52
CA ASN A 185 0.36 -5.93 13.64
C ASN A 185 0.76 -6.93 14.69
N ILE A 186 1.76 -7.74 14.35
CA ILE A 186 2.53 -8.56 15.27
C ILE A 186 4.01 -8.18 15.16
N PHE A 187 4.65 -7.94 16.28
CA PHE A 187 6.07 -7.60 16.39
C PHE A 187 6.80 -8.82 16.97
N VAL A 188 7.85 -9.27 16.31
CA VAL A 188 8.62 -10.46 16.66
C VAL A 188 10.11 -10.18 16.63
N CYS A 189 10.92 -11.07 17.20
CA CYS A 189 12.38 -10.97 17.10
C CYS A 189 12.80 -11.04 15.62
N ARG A 190 13.59 -10.05 15.17
CA ARG A 190 14.05 -9.98 13.77
C ARG A 190 14.97 -11.15 13.44
N GLU A 191 15.90 -11.49 14.34
CA GLU A 191 16.83 -12.60 14.17
C GLU A 191 16.07 -13.94 13.98
N GLU A 192 15.11 -14.24 14.87
CA GLU A 192 14.27 -15.43 14.78
C GLU A 192 13.44 -15.45 13.47
N LEU A 193 12.92 -14.30 13.04
CA LEU A 193 12.20 -14.17 11.78
C LEU A 193 13.10 -14.43 10.57
N CYS A 194 14.33 -13.90 10.60
CA CYS A 194 15.34 -14.16 9.57
C CYS A 194 15.71 -15.64 9.47
N GLU A 195 15.97 -16.30 10.62
CA GLU A 195 16.27 -17.72 10.67
C GLU A 195 15.12 -18.56 10.07
N MET A 196 13.88 -18.25 10.46
CA MET A 196 12.69 -18.97 9.96
C MET A 196 12.43 -18.76 8.48
N MET A 197 12.91 -17.67 7.90
CA MET A 197 12.82 -17.36 6.47
C MET A 197 14.07 -17.79 5.68
N GLU A 198 15.06 -18.38 6.35
CA GLU A 198 16.35 -18.77 5.75
C GLU A 198 17.09 -17.58 5.08
N ILE A 199 17.01 -16.38 5.70
CA ILE A 199 17.68 -15.17 5.25
C ILE A 199 18.51 -14.60 6.41
N ASP A 200 19.80 -14.43 6.18
CA ASP A 200 20.72 -13.96 7.24
C ASP A 200 20.73 -12.43 7.34
N SER A 201 20.52 -11.90 8.55
CA SER A 201 20.74 -10.48 8.89
C SER A 201 20.12 -9.47 7.92
N LYS A 202 18.91 -9.74 7.43
CA LYS A 202 18.24 -8.90 6.45
C LYS A 202 17.17 -8.00 7.08
N ILE A 203 17.03 -6.83 6.46
CA ILE A 203 15.95 -5.88 6.66
C ILE A 203 15.39 -5.48 5.29
N ASN A 204 14.18 -4.97 5.24
CA ASN A 204 13.62 -4.40 4.01
C ASN A 204 13.06 -2.99 4.20
N ILE A 205 13.08 -2.49 5.44
CA ILE A 205 12.62 -1.16 5.80
C ILE A 205 13.59 -0.54 6.81
N ILE A 206 13.97 0.72 6.57
CA ILE A 206 14.63 1.58 7.55
C ILE A 206 13.71 2.75 7.83
N MET A 207 13.41 3.00 9.10
CA MET A 207 12.61 4.13 9.55
C MET A 207 13.49 5.10 10.33
N SER A 208 13.54 6.35 9.91
CA SER A 208 14.32 7.41 10.53
C SER A 208 13.45 8.52 11.10
N GLU A 209 13.82 9.04 12.27
CA GLU A 209 13.22 10.25 12.84
C GLU A 209 13.81 11.53 12.21
N GLU A 210 14.82 11.41 11.38
CA GLU A 210 15.46 12.50 10.66
C GLU A 210 15.12 12.42 9.16
N LEU A 211 15.13 13.58 8.51
CA LEU A 211 15.03 13.66 7.06
C LEU A 211 16.36 13.22 6.45
N ILE A 212 16.35 12.10 5.75
CA ILE A 212 17.50 11.54 5.04
C ILE A 212 17.26 11.73 3.54
N THR A 213 18.25 12.32 2.86
CA THR A 213 18.16 12.55 1.41
C THR A 213 18.77 11.40 0.61
N ASP A 214 18.39 11.28 -0.66
CA ASP A 214 18.95 10.26 -1.55
C ASP A 214 20.47 10.40 -1.72
N GLU A 215 21.00 11.64 -1.68
CA GLU A 215 22.44 11.89 -1.78
C GLU A 215 23.18 11.32 -0.56
N GLN A 216 22.63 11.50 0.65
CA GLN A 216 23.24 10.94 1.87
C GLN A 216 23.20 9.40 1.87
N ILE A 217 22.16 8.80 1.28
CA ILE A 217 22.09 7.35 1.13
C ILE A 217 23.13 6.87 0.12
N ALA A 218 23.26 7.55 -1.01
CA ALA A 218 24.22 7.19 -2.06
C ALA A 218 25.69 7.24 -1.56
N GLU A 219 26.01 8.08 -0.55
CA GLU A 219 27.36 8.16 0.04
C GLU A 219 27.72 6.93 0.87
N VAL A 220 26.75 6.21 1.43
CA VAL A 220 26.98 5.09 2.37
C VAL A 220 26.52 3.75 1.81
N TRP A 221 25.73 3.76 0.75
CA TRP A 221 25.21 2.56 0.13
C TRP A 221 26.23 1.94 -0.82
N THR A 222 26.30 0.61 -0.82
CA THR A 222 27.05 -0.17 -1.81
C THR A 222 26.15 -1.28 -2.37
N PRO A 223 26.43 -1.80 -3.58
CA PRO A 223 25.64 -2.89 -4.18
C PRO A 223 25.51 -4.12 -3.28
N GLU A 224 26.58 -4.45 -2.53
CA GLU A 224 26.64 -5.61 -1.63
C GLU A 224 25.58 -5.50 -0.52
N LEU A 225 25.31 -4.28 -0.03
CA LEU A 225 24.27 -4.04 0.97
C LEU A 225 22.86 -4.39 0.47
N SER A 226 22.66 -4.48 -0.84
CA SER A 226 21.40 -4.90 -1.47
C SER A 226 21.49 -6.29 -2.10
N GLY A 227 22.48 -7.11 -1.72
CA GLY A 227 22.62 -8.49 -2.19
C GLY A 227 23.12 -8.60 -3.64
N ILE A 228 23.83 -7.59 -4.14
CA ILE A 228 24.52 -7.63 -5.44
C ILE A 228 25.99 -7.88 -5.19
N THR A 229 26.52 -8.97 -5.73
CA THR A 229 27.96 -9.24 -5.71
C THR A 229 28.57 -8.72 -7.01
N LEU A 230 29.32 -7.64 -6.92
CA LEU A 230 30.02 -7.02 -8.03
C LEU A 230 31.53 -7.25 -7.90
N THR A 231 32.14 -7.82 -8.92
CA THR A 231 33.60 -7.94 -9.07
C THR A 231 34.08 -7.09 -10.23
N GLU A 232 35.38 -7.10 -10.51
CA GLU A 232 35.99 -6.38 -11.64
C GLU A 232 35.38 -6.81 -13.01
N SER A 233 34.85 -8.01 -13.11
CA SER A 233 34.37 -8.58 -14.37
C SER A 233 33.04 -9.30 -14.32
N THR A 234 32.47 -9.49 -13.13
CA THR A 234 31.23 -10.26 -12.99
C THR A 234 30.24 -9.59 -12.03
N LEU A 235 28.95 -9.78 -12.28
CA LEU A 235 27.89 -9.39 -11.38
C LEU A 235 26.90 -10.54 -11.23
N THR A 236 26.57 -10.85 -9.97
CA THR A 236 25.51 -11.79 -9.58
C THR A 236 24.63 -11.18 -8.50
N SER A 237 23.46 -11.76 -8.28
CA SER A 237 22.50 -11.32 -7.26
C SER A 237 22.07 -12.49 -6.39
N GLU A 238 22.00 -12.28 -5.07
CA GLU A 238 21.40 -13.22 -4.11
C GLU A 238 19.95 -13.55 -4.46
N ARG A 239 19.28 -12.68 -5.21
CA ARG A 239 17.90 -12.84 -5.68
C ARG A 239 17.80 -13.54 -7.03
N ILE A 240 18.90 -14.05 -7.55
CA ILE A 240 19.05 -14.70 -8.86
C ILE A 240 18.92 -13.68 -10.00
N PHE A 241 17.77 -12.99 -10.09
CA PHE A 241 17.48 -12.11 -11.22
C PHE A 241 18.08 -10.72 -11.02
N ILE A 242 18.67 -10.20 -12.09
CA ILE A 242 19.27 -8.87 -12.15
C ILE A 242 18.31 -7.95 -12.90
N GLN A 243 17.95 -6.83 -12.30
CA GLN A 243 17.01 -5.85 -12.84
C GLN A 243 17.54 -5.24 -14.16
N ASP A 244 16.64 -4.97 -15.08
CA ASP A 244 16.97 -4.44 -16.41
C ASP A 244 17.67 -3.08 -16.36
N GLU A 245 17.39 -2.27 -15.35
CA GLU A 245 18.05 -0.98 -15.12
C GLU A 245 19.54 -1.16 -14.86
N ILE A 246 19.92 -2.16 -14.04
CA ILE A 246 21.32 -2.49 -13.76
C ILE A 246 22.00 -3.03 -15.01
N VAL A 247 21.35 -3.92 -15.76
CA VAL A 247 21.86 -4.45 -17.02
C VAL A 247 22.18 -3.32 -18.01
N LYS A 248 21.26 -2.36 -18.15
CA LYS A 248 21.44 -1.21 -19.06
C LYS A 248 22.55 -0.27 -18.61
N SER A 249 22.67 -0.04 -17.30
CA SER A 249 23.66 0.85 -16.73
C SER A 249 25.09 0.31 -16.91
N LEU A 250 25.28 -0.99 -16.66
CA LEU A 250 26.58 -1.64 -16.76
C LEU A 250 27.00 -2.00 -18.20
N ASN A 251 26.06 -2.09 -19.12
CA ASN A 251 26.28 -2.49 -20.53
C ASN A 251 27.22 -3.70 -20.66
N PRO A 252 26.87 -4.87 -20.15
CA PRO A 252 27.75 -6.03 -20.06
C PRO A 252 28.12 -6.58 -21.45
N GLU A 253 29.29 -7.24 -21.54
CA GLU A 253 29.73 -7.94 -22.74
C GLU A 253 28.95 -9.24 -22.95
N VAL A 254 28.64 -9.94 -21.84
CA VAL A 254 27.90 -11.23 -21.85
C VAL A 254 26.76 -11.17 -20.85
N LEU A 255 25.59 -11.55 -21.32
CA LEU A 255 24.39 -11.80 -20.52
C LEU A 255 24.21 -13.30 -20.34
N TYR A 256 23.87 -13.69 -19.11
CA TYR A 256 23.51 -15.06 -18.73
C TYR A 256 22.09 -15.11 -18.21
N PHE A 257 21.32 -16.12 -18.63
CA PHE A 257 20.01 -16.41 -18.04
C PHE A 257 19.85 -17.92 -17.90
N SER A 258 19.97 -18.43 -16.70
CA SER A 258 19.81 -19.85 -16.39
C SER A 258 18.34 -20.21 -16.19
N TYR A 259 17.94 -21.36 -16.72
CA TYR A 259 16.56 -21.84 -16.69
C TYR A 259 16.48 -23.36 -16.57
N LEU A 260 15.44 -23.88 -15.89
CA LEU A 260 15.14 -25.29 -15.87
C LEU A 260 14.14 -25.62 -16.98
N VAL A 261 14.58 -26.39 -17.99
CA VAL A 261 13.71 -26.84 -19.09
C VAL A 261 13.13 -28.23 -18.80
N ASN A 262 11.95 -28.49 -19.34
CA ASN A 262 11.26 -29.76 -19.15
C ASN A 262 11.96 -30.88 -19.93
N ASP A 263 12.44 -30.56 -21.11
CA ASP A 263 13.05 -31.54 -22.04
C ASP A 263 14.06 -30.88 -22.96
N ILE A 264 15.14 -31.66 -23.24
CA ILE A 264 15.95 -31.53 -24.43
C ILE A 264 15.71 -32.80 -25.22
N ALA A 265 15.08 -32.74 -26.40
CA ALA A 265 14.57 -33.90 -27.09
C ALA A 265 14.88 -33.92 -28.59
N THR A 266 15.05 -35.12 -29.12
CA THR A 266 15.00 -35.42 -30.55
C THR A 266 13.70 -36.19 -30.88
N GLN A 267 13.57 -36.69 -32.08
CA GLN A 267 12.45 -37.59 -32.41
C GLN A 267 12.54 -38.97 -31.73
N GLN A 268 13.74 -39.37 -31.27
CA GLN A 268 14.02 -40.72 -30.77
C GLN A 268 14.28 -40.73 -29.26
N ASP A 269 15.01 -39.73 -28.74
CA ASP A 269 15.50 -39.69 -27.37
C ASP A 269 15.18 -38.37 -26.68
N THR A 270 15.11 -38.40 -25.34
CA THR A 270 14.79 -37.24 -24.50
C THR A 270 15.68 -37.21 -23.27
N VAL A 271 16.15 -36.00 -22.89
CA VAL A 271 16.79 -35.70 -21.62
C VAL A 271 15.84 -34.82 -20.80
N PRO A 272 15.21 -35.37 -19.76
CA PRO A 272 14.24 -34.63 -18.97
C PRO A 272 14.93 -33.65 -18.01
N TYR A 273 14.19 -32.63 -17.58
CA TYR A 273 14.50 -31.68 -16.51
C TYR A 273 15.98 -31.29 -16.43
N SER A 274 16.35 -30.37 -17.30
CA SER A 274 17.74 -29.98 -17.49
C SER A 274 17.93 -28.47 -17.27
N PHE A 275 18.99 -28.10 -16.56
CA PHE A 275 19.42 -26.72 -16.59
C PHE A 275 20.00 -26.37 -17.95
N VAL A 276 19.59 -25.24 -18.49
CA VAL A 276 20.06 -24.65 -19.73
C VAL A 276 20.31 -23.17 -19.49
N THR A 277 21.45 -22.65 -19.97
CA THR A 277 21.78 -21.24 -19.84
C THR A 277 21.71 -20.54 -21.18
N ALA A 278 20.94 -19.48 -21.26
CA ALA A 278 20.92 -18.58 -22.40
C ALA A 278 22.06 -17.57 -22.28
N MET A 279 22.82 -17.38 -23.39
CA MET A 279 23.97 -16.47 -23.42
C MET A 279 23.98 -15.65 -24.72
N THR A 280 24.56 -14.46 -24.65
CA THR A 280 24.79 -13.63 -25.84
C THR A 280 25.98 -14.10 -26.67
N GLN A 281 26.98 -14.70 -26.05
CA GLN A 281 28.17 -15.27 -26.69
C GLN A 281 28.81 -16.36 -25.83
N TRP A 282 29.54 -17.29 -26.47
CA TRP A 282 30.39 -18.30 -25.84
C TRP A 282 31.84 -18.14 -26.32
N ASN A 283 32.79 -17.98 -25.40
CA ASN A 283 34.23 -17.79 -25.70
C ASN A 283 34.51 -16.74 -26.80
N GLY A 284 33.78 -15.60 -26.77
CA GLY A 284 33.91 -14.52 -27.75
C GLY A 284 33.18 -14.78 -29.08
N VAL A 285 32.52 -15.94 -29.25
CA VAL A 285 31.71 -16.24 -30.43
C VAL A 285 30.24 -15.93 -30.15
N PRO A 286 29.61 -14.97 -30.85
CA PRO A 286 28.20 -14.63 -30.67
C PRO A 286 27.27 -15.83 -30.91
N LEU A 287 26.23 -15.93 -30.08
CA LEU A 287 25.10 -16.85 -30.26
C LEU A 287 23.87 -16.05 -30.65
N SER A 288 23.16 -16.47 -31.69
CA SER A 288 21.97 -15.75 -32.19
C SER A 288 20.93 -16.70 -32.78
N GLY A 289 19.68 -16.25 -32.80
CA GLY A 289 18.58 -17.04 -33.35
C GLY A 289 18.42 -18.40 -32.68
N ASN A 290 18.16 -19.43 -33.43
CA ASN A 290 17.90 -20.78 -32.87
C ASN A 290 19.19 -21.63 -32.75
N GLU A 291 20.30 -21.03 -32.33
CA GLU A 291 21.56 -21.78 -32.11
C GLU A 291 21.60 -22.36 -30.68
N ILE A 292 22.11 -23.61 -30.58
CA ILE A 292 22.35 -24.29 -29.31
C ILE A 292 23.74 -24.93 -29.31
N ILE A 293 24.44 -24.83 -28.21
CA ILE A 293 25.64 -25.59 -27.89
C ILE A 293 25.25 -26.68 -26.89
N LEU A 294 25.59 -27.94 -27.19
CA LEU A 294 25.30 -29.04 -26.29
C LEU A 294 26.56 -29.46 -25.51
N ALA A 295 26.36 -29.84 -24.25
CA ALA A 295 27.35 -30.62 -23.54
C ALA A 295 27.56 -31.97 -24.26
N ASP A 296 28.79 -32.47 -24.30
CA ASP A 296 29.11 -33.76 -24.95
C ASP A 296 28.33 -34.94 -24.32
N TYR A 297 28.02 -34.85 -23.03
CA TYR A 297 27.11 -35.76 -22.33
C TYR A 297 25.72 -35.79 -23.00
N THR A 298 25.14 -34.61 -23.22
CA THR A 298 23.78 -34.46 -23.79
C THR A 298 23.78 -34.92 -25.26
N ALA A 299 24.78 -34.49 -26.02
CA ALA A 299 24.91 -34.88 -27.43
C ALA A 299 25.05 -36.39 -27.62
N LYS A 300 25.84 -37.06 -26.76
CA LYS A 300 25.98 -38.55 -26.76
C LYS A 300 24.65 -39.22 -26.42
N ARG A 301 23.92 -38.74 -25.42
CA ARG A 301 22.64 -39.30 -24.98
C ARG A 301 21.54 -39.17 -26.03
N LEU A 302 21.50 -38.05 -26.75
CA LEU A 302 20.54 -37.78 -27.81
C LEU A 302 20.98 -38.30 -29.18
N ASN A 303 22.21 -38.83 -29.28
CA ASN A 303 22.84 -39.28 -30.51
C ASN A 303 22.80 -38.25 -31.65
N VAL A 304 23.18 -36.98 -31.33
CA VAL A 304 23.17 -35.85 -32.25
C VAL A 304 24.57 -35.27 -32.46
N GLY A 305 24.78 -34.72 -33.65
CA GLY A 305 25.98 -34.01 -34.06
C GLY A 305 25.75 -32.54 -34.40
N LYS A 306 26.82 -31.84 -34.78
CA LYS A 306 26.72 -30.44 -35.26
C LYS A 306 25.82 -30.34 -36.50
N GLY A 307 24.90 -29.40 -36.51
CA GLY A 307 23.91 -29.18 -37.57
C GLY A 307 22.58 -29.89 -37.37
N ASP A 308 22.49 -30.85 -36.42
CA ASP A 308 21.25 -31.57 -36.12
C ASP A 308 20.27 -30.64 -35.38
N LYS A 309 18.99 -31.03 -35.39
CA LYS A 309 17.93 -30.31 -34.69
C LYS A 309 17.58 -30.98 -33.38
N VAL A 310 17.45 -30.15 -32.34
CA VAL A 310 16.94 -30.54 -31.02
C VAL A 310 15.80 -29.62 -30.63
N ASN A 311 14.84 -30.13 -29.88
CA ASN A 311 13.71 -29.39 -29.36
C ASN A 311 13.87 -29.18 -27.86
N LEU A 312 13.72 -27.92 -27.41
CA LEU A 312 13.57 -27.61 -25.98
C LEU A 312 12.10 -27.46 -25.67
N SER A 313 11.63 -28.03 -24.59
CA SER A 313 10.34 -27.71 -24.00
C SER A 313 10.53 -27.13 -22.60
N TYR A 314 9.78 -26.10 -22.27
CA TYR A 314 9.89 -25.39 -21.00
C TYR A 314 8.55 -24.82 -20.57
N PHE A 315 8.40 -24.58 -19.27
CA PHE A 315 7.23 -23.90 -18.73
C PHE A 315 7.35 -22.40 -18.93
N ILE A 316 6.24 -21.76 -19.24
CA ILE A 316 6.06 -20.30 -19.25
C ILE A 316 4.79 -19.95 -18.49
N SER A 317 4.73 -18.73 -17.95
CA SER A 317 3.51 -18.20 -17.35
C SER A 317 3.25 -16.79 -17.86
N ASP A 318 2.11 -16.57 -18.50
CA ASP A 318 1.71 -15.26 -19.01
C ASP A 318 1.07 -14.39 -17.90
N ASP A 319 0.45 -15.03 -16.88
CA ASP A 319 -0.39 -14.39 -15.86
C ASP A 319 -0.01 -14.75 -14.42
N LEU A 320 1.11 -15.44 -14.21
CA LEU A 320 1.58 -15.99 -12.92
C LEU A 320 0.58 -16.95 -12.22
N LYS A 321 -0.52 -17.32 -12.89
CA LYS A 321 -1.56 -18.21 -12.36
C LYS A 321 -1.64 -19.53 -13.07
N SER A 322 -1.24 -19.57 -14.35
CA SER A 322 -1.31 -20.76 -15.17
C SER A 322 0.02 -21.04 -15.86
N LEU A 323 0.49 -22.28 -15.74
CA LEU A 323 1.68 -22.76 -16.44
C LEU A 323 1.30 -23.34 -17.80
N LYS A 324 2.00 -22.93 -18.84
CA LYS A 324 1.90 -23.49 -20.19
C LYS A 324 3.25 -24.08 -20.58
N THR A 325 3.24 -25.18 -21.30
CA THR A 325 4.44 -25.75 -21.91
C THR A 325 4.62 -25.16 -23.29
N LYS A 326 5.79 -24.58 -23.56
CA LYS A 326 6.20 -24.10 -24.88
C LYS A 326 7.34 -24.95 -25.40
N GLY A 327 7.33 -25.26 -26.69
CA GLY A 327 8.40 -25.96 -27.39
C GLY A 327 9.07 -25.06 -28.43
N GLN A 328 10.40 -25.14 -28.52
CA GLN A 328 11.19 -24.42 -29.50
C GLN A 328 12.28 -25.31 -30.08
N SER A 329 12.47 -25.22 -31.41
CA SER A 329 13.48 -26.03 -32.12
C SER A 329 14.78 -25.24 -32.31
N PHE A 330 15.90 -25.88 -32.01
CA PHE A 330 17.25 -25.32 -32.11
C PHE A 330 18.12 -26.17 -33.05
N VAL A 331 19.16 -25.55 -33.59
CA VAL A 331 20.18 -26.21 -34.41
C VAL A 331 21.48 -26.28 -33.62
N VAL A 332 22.06 -27.46 -33.51
CA VAL A 332 23.31 -27.68 -32.78
C VAL A 332 24.46 -26.99 -33.49
N LYS A 333 24.92 -25.88 -32.92
CA LYS A 333 26.08 -25.12 -33.43
C LYS A 333 27.39 -25.78 -33.08
N ASP A 334 27.52 -26.23 -31.83
CA ASP A 334 28.72 -26.88 -31.34
C ASP A 334 28.40 -27.91 -30.25
N ILE A 335 29.37 -28.79 -29.99
CA ILE A 335 29.35 -29.75 -28.90
C ILE A 335 30.65 -29.58 -28.12
N ILE A 336 30.56 -29.29 -26.82
CA ILE A 336 31.69 -28.97 -25.96
C ILE A 336 31.77 -29.95 -24.78
N PRO A 337 32.97 -30.25 -24.27
CA PRO A 337 33.10 -31.05 -23.07
C PRO A 337 32.37 -30.44 -21.86
N LEU A 338 31.69 -31.28 -21.08
CA LEU A 338 30.99 -30.79 -19.87
C LEU A 338 31.93 -30.09 -18.90
N GLU A 339 33.18 -30.57 -18.80
CA GLU A 339 34.21 -29.94 -17.93
C GLU A 339 34.53 -28.51 -18.36
N GLU A 340 34.43 -28.18 -19.65
CA GLU A 340 34.64 -26.79 -20.12
C GLU A 340 33.48 -25.89 -19.67
N ILE A 341 32.24 -26.39 -19.67
CA ILE A 341 31.09 -25.65 -19.13
C ILE A 341 31.30 -25.33 -17.64
N ARG A 342 31.82 -26.25 -16.87
CA ARG A 342 32.09 -26.11 -15.44
C ARG A 342 33.17 -25.12 -15.07
N THR A 343 33.99 -24.67 -16.03
CA THR A 343 34.99 -23.62 -15.78
C THR A 343 34.38 -22.23 -15.57
N ASP A 344 33.15 -22.01 -16.05
CA ASP A 344 32.44 -20.75 -15.87
C ASP A 344 31.31 -20.90 -14.83
N ASN A 345 31.60 -20.45 -13.60
CA ASN A 345 30.66 -20.52 -12.48
C ASN A 345 29.39 -19.69 -12.70
N LEU A 346 29.41 -18.69 -13.61
CA LEU A 346 28.22 -17.88 -13.91
C LEU A 346 27.13 -18.64 -14.66
N LEU A 347 27.48 -19.80 -15.24
CA LEU A 347 26.53 -20.72 -15.86
C LEU A 347 25.73 -21.53 -14.83
N MET A 348 26.25 -21.66 -13.60
CA MET A 348 25.72 -22.53 -12.56
C MET A 348 24.96 -21.69 -11.51
N THR A 349 23.88 -21.04 -11.93
CA THR A 349 23.02 -20.28 -11.01
C THR A 349 22.39 -21.21 -9.99
N GLU A 350 22.47 -20.84 -8.71
CA GLU A 350 21.84 -21.58 -7.63
C GLU A 350 20.38 -21.21 -7.49
N PHE A 351 19.51 -22.22 -7.59
CA PHE A 351 18.06 -22.06 -7.38
C PHE A 351 17.69 -22.74 -6.06
N PRO A 352 17.21 -21.99 -5.06
CA PRO A 352 16.77 -22.55 -3.79
C PRO A 352 15.73 -23.66 -3.98
N GLY A 353 15.82 -24.72 -3.17
CA GLY A 353 14.95 -25.90 -3.30
C GLY A 353 15.32 -26.85 -4.43
N LEU A 354 16.18 -26.43 -5.37
CA LEU A 354 16.69 -27.28 -6.45
C LEU A 354 18.19 -27.54 -6.27
N SER A 355 19.02 -26.50 -6.19
CA SER A 355 20.48 -26.64 -6.22
C SER A 355 21.09 -27.20 -4.93
N ASN A 356 20.42 -27.01 -3.80
CA ASN A 356 20.93 -27.38 -2.46
C ASN A 356 20.54 -28.80 -1.99
N VAL A 357 19.92 -29.62 -2.85
CA VAL A 357 19.49 -30.97 -2.50
C VAL A 357 20.40 -32.03 -3.12
N GLU A 358 20.45 -33.21 -2.51
CA GLU A 358 21.36 -34.30 -2.94
C GLU A 358 20.83 -35.05 -4.14
N THR A 359 19.53 -35.31 -4.19
CA THR A 359 18.89 -36.12 -5.26
C THR A 359 17.82 -35.33 -5.99
N CYS A 360 17.48 -35.69 -7.22
CA CYS A 360 16.38 -35.07 -7.95
C CYS A 360 15.01 -35.33 -7.29
N THR A 361 14.88 -36.39 -6.53
CA THR A 361 13.66 -36.72 -5.79
C THR A 361 13.38 -35.76 -4.64
N ASP A 362 14.41 -35.07 -4.15
CA ASP A 362 14.33 -34.09 -3.08
C ASP A 362 14.07 -32.67 -3.61
N TRP A 363 13.90 -32.50 -4.93
CA TRP A 363 13.60 -31.18 -5.49
C TRP A 363 12.30 -30.61 -4.94
N ASP A 364 12.40 -29.46 -4.32
CA ASP A 364 11.29 -28.72 -3.79
C ASP A 364 11.02 -27.48 -4.66
N SER A 365 10.08 -27.60 -5.57
CA SER A 365 9.69 -26.55 -6.52
C SER A 365 8.19 -26.59 -6.79
N ASP A 366 7.58 -25.43 -6.99
CA ASP A 366 6.17 -25.30 -7.42
C ASP A 366 5.95 -25.73 -8.89
N LEU A 367 7.03 -26.01 -9.63
CA LEU A 367 6.92 -26.56 -10.98
C LEU A 367 6.32 -27.97 -10.96
N PRO A 368 5.43 -28.32 -11.88
CA PRO A 368 4.82 -29.65 -11.97
C PRO A 368 5.80 -30.67 -12.56
N ILE A 369 6.85 -30.99 -11.79
CA ILE A 369 7.87 -31.93 -12.17
C ILE A 369 7.30 -33.35 -12.00
N ASN A 370 7.34 -34.13 -13.07
CA ASN A 370 6.97 -35.57 -13.03
C ASN A 370 8.21 -36.41 -12.75
N MET A 371 8.36 -36.88 -11.52
CA MET A 371 9.51 -37.67 -11.07
C MET A 371 9.65 -39.04 -11.80
N ASP A 372 8.56 -39.60 -12.32
CA ASP A 372 8.59 -40.86 -13.09
C ASP A 372 9.40 -40.76 -14.39
N ARG A 373 9.69 -39.57 -14.86
CA ARG A 373 10.49 -39.32 -16.07
C ARG A 373 11.99 -39.30 -15.79
N ILE A 374 12.39 -39.13 -14.54
CA ILE A 374 13.78 -39.07 -14.11
C ILE A 374 14.30 -40.51 -14.01
N GLN A 375 15.32 -40.79 -14.79
CA GLN A 375 15.96 -42.11 -14.81
C GLN A 375 17.23 -42.11 -13.94
N LYS A 376 17.74 -43.28 -13.61
CA LYS A 376 18.98 -43.43 -12.84
C LYS A 376 20.14 -42.63 -13.42
N ILE A 377 20.26 -42.58 -14.74
CA ILE A 377 21.31 -41.80 -15.42
C ILE A 377 21.15 -40.26 -15.19
N ASP A 378 19.93 -39.78 -14.94
CA ASP A 378 19.68 -38.39 -14.62
C ASP A 378 20.02 -38.07 -13.16
N GLU A 379 19.74 -39.04 -12.25
CA GLU A 379 20.17 -38.96 -10.84
C GLU A 379 21.70 -39.01 -10.73
N ASP A 380 22.38 -39.91 -11.45
CA ASP A 380 23.84 -39.99 -11.48
C ASP A 380 24.46 -38.69 -11.99
N TYR A 381 23.84 -38.06 -13.03
CA TYR A 381 24.26 -36.74 -13.50
C TYR A 381 24.08 -35.68 -12.42
N TRP A 382 22.93 -35.67 -11.73
CA TRP A 382 22.66 -34.68 -10.68
C TRP A 382 23.64 -34.85 -9.51
N TYR A 383 23.93 -36.04 -9.12
CA TYR A 383 24.89 -36.34 -8.05
C TYR A 383 26.28 -35.79 -8.37
N ASP A 384 26.78 -36.00 -9.60
CA ASP A 384 28.13 -35.64 -10.01
C ASP A 384 28.26 -34.15 -10.44
N TYR A 385 27.23 -33.58 -11.05
CA TYR A 385 27.34 -32.30 -11.78
C TYR A 385 26.34 -31.24 -11.33
N LYS A 386 25.37 -31.58 -10.48
CA LYS A 386 24.37 -30.65 -9.93
C LYS A 386 23.69 -29.81 -11.03
N GLN A 387 23.56 -28.49 -10.85
CA GLN A 387 22.95 -27.56 -11.79
C GLN A 387 23.82 -27.20 -13.01
N THR A 388 24.92 -27.92 -13.26
CA THR A 388 25.71 -27.68 -14.47
C THR A 388 24.82 -27.77 -15.70
N PRO A 389 24.78 -26.74 -16.57
CA PRO A 389 23.85 -26.74 -17.71
C PRO A 389 24.21 -27.83 -18.72
N LYS A 390 23.19 -28.56 -19.20
CA LYS A 390 23.32 -29.58 -20.24
C LYS A 390 23.38 -29.00 -21.66
N ALA A 391 23.05 -27.70 -21.79
CA ALA A 391 23.11 -26.95 -23.03
C ALA A 391 23.23 -25.45 -22.80
N ILE A 392 23.74 -24.73 -23.80
CA ILE A 392 23.78 -23.28 -23.88
C ILE A 392 23.00 -22.85 -25.12
N VAL A 393 22.07 -21.89 -25.00
CA VAL A 393 21.25 -21.42 -26.11
C VAL A 393 21.50 -19.91 -26.37
N ALA A 394 21.15 -19.46 -27.56
CA ALA A 394 21.18 -18.04 -27.88
C ALA A 394 20.19 -17.26 -26.99
N TYR A 395 20.68 -16.20 -26.35
CA TYR A 395 19.90 -15.36 -25.42
C TYR A 395 18.66 -14.74 -26.07
N ASP A 396 18.80 -14.21 -27.29
CA ASP A 396 17.74 -13.56 -28.04
C ASP A 396 16.58 -14.50 -28.41
N ALA A 397 16.85 -15.80 -28.48
CA ALA A 397 15.85 -16.82 -28.82
C ALA A 397 14.82 -17.05 -27.71
N VAL A 398 15.23 -16.91 -26.46
CA VAL A 398 14.42 -17.38 -25.31
C VAL A 398 14.08 -16.28 -24.29
N ILE A 399 14.79 -15.16 -24.29
CA ILE A 399 14.65 -14.16 -23.23
C ILE A 399 13.24 -13.56 -23.11
N LYS A 400 12.49 -13.49 -24.21
CA LYS A 400 11.09 -13.04 -24.20
C LYS A 400 10.16 -13.97 -23.43
N ASP A 401 10.52 -15.26 -23.36
CA ASP A 401 9.75 -16.30 -22.69
C ASP A 401 10.26 -16.55 -21.26
N TRP A 402 11.57 -16.49 -21.05
CA TRP A 402 12.23 -16.81 -19.79
C TRP A 402 12.37 -15.60 -18.85
N GLY A 403 12.54 -14.40 -19.43
CA GLY A 403 12.61 -13.17 -18.66
C GLY A 403 11.33 -12.91 -17.87
N ASN A 404 11.45 -12.27 -16.74
CA ASN A 404 10.35 -11.98 -15.84
C ASN A 404 10.41 -10.54 -15.34
N SER A 405 9.43 -10.11 -14.53
CA SER A 405 9.36 -8.76 -13.99
C SER A 405 10.49 -8.40 -13.01
N PHE A 406 11.28 -9.37 -12.59
CA PHE A 406 12.41 -9.17 -11.66
C PHE A 406 13.75 -8.99 -12.37
N GLY A 407 13.82 -9.35 -13.65
CA GLY A 407 14.99 -9.14 -14.49
C GLY A 407 15.09 -10.08 -15.68
N THR A 408 16.01 -9.72 -16.55
CA THR A 408 16.31 -10.48 -17.80
C THR A 408 17.69 -11.11 -17.79
N ALA A 409 18.41 -11.11 -16.67
CA ALA A 409 19.68 -11.79 -16.51
C ALA A 409 19.80 -12.45 -15.13
N THR A 410 20.55 -13.56 -15.04
CA THR A 410 20.92 -14.21 -13.78
C THR A 410 22.38 -13.95 -13.41
N ALA A 411 23.21 -13.61 -14.39
CA ALA A 411 24.58 -13.14 -14.19
C ALA A 411 25.00 -12.23 -15.35
N LEU A 412 25.96 -11.34 -15.09
CA LEU A 412 26.57 -10.45 -16.09
C LEU A 412 28.08 -10.66 -16.10
N LYS A 413 28.69 -10.52 -17.28
CA LYS A 413 30.14 -10.44 -17.43
C LYS A 413 30.52 -9.25 -18.31
N GLY A 414 31.54 -8.49 -17.88
CA GLY A 414 32.05 -7.31 -18.57
C GLY A 414 33.40 -6.89 -18.05
N ASP A 415 33.98 -5.82 -18.57
CA ASP A 415 35.23 -5.20 -18.06
C ASP A 415 34.87 -3.86 -17.38
N TRP A 416 34.71 -3.90 -16.07
CA TRP A 416 34.40 -2.73 -15.23
C TRP A 416 35.61 -2.22 -14.45
N MET A 417 36.83 -2.78 -14.68
CA MET A 417 38.07 -2.33 -14.03
C MET A 417 38.41 -0.86 -14.32
N LYS A 418 38.02 -0.37 -15.51
CA LYS A 418 38.33 1.00 -15.94
C LYS A 418 37.29 2.04 -15.55
N THR A 419 36.08 1.60 -15.30
CA THR A 419 34.96 2.41 -14.84
C THR A 419 34.50 1.79 -13.55
N ASP A 420 34.71 2.45 -12.42
CA ASP A 420 34.19 1.95 -11.16
C ASP A 420 32.75 1.44 -11.33
N GLY A 421 32.59 0.11 -11.46
CA GLY A 421 31.31 -0.52 -11.76
C GLY A 421 30.26 -0.23 -10.67
N SER A 422 30.72 -0.03 -9.43
CA SER A 422 29.84 0.34 -8.32
C SER A 422 29.23 1.73 -8.51
N ALA A 423 29.97 2.67 -9.08
CA ALA A 423 29.48 4.01 -9.40
C ALA A 423 28.45 4.04 -10.58
N LEU A 424 28.35 2.96 -11.34
CA LEU A 424 27.35 2.81 -12.40
C LEU A 424 26.00 2.27 -11.89
N ILE A 425 25.96 1.71 -10.67
CA ILE A 425 24.74 1.21 -10.04
C ILE A 425 24.24 2.29 -9.07
N ASP A 426 23.21 3.01 -9.44
CA ASP A 426 22.56 3.97 -8.55
C ASP A 426 21.78 3.24 -7.46
N SER A 427 21.94 3.65 -6.20
CA SER A 427 21.17 3.12 -5.06
C SER A 427 19.65 3.11 -5.32
N LYS A 428 19.14 4.09 -6.07
CA LYS A 428 17.72 4.21 -6.46
C LYS A 428 17.19 3.07 -7.31
N MET A 429 18.07 2.27 -7.90
CA MET A 429 17.66 1.06 -8.64
C MET A 429 17.19 -0.06 -7.70
N LEU A 430 17.69 -0.08 -6.46
CA LEU A 430 17.47 -1.18 -5.51
C LEU A 430 16.77 -0.74 -4.21
N ILE A 431 16.94 0.52 -3.83
CA ILE A 431 16.30 1.09 -2.64
C ILE A 431 15.59 2.40 -3.00
N THR A 432 14.52 2.67 -2.31
CA THR A 432 13.68 3.85 -2.56
C THR A 432 13.42 4.59 -1.26
N THR A 433 13.62 5.89 -1.28
CA THR A 433 13.25 6.78 -0.18
C THR A 433 11.79 7.19 -0.35
N VAL A 434 11.01 7.04 0.68
CA VAL A 434 9.59 7.38 0.70
C VAL A 434 9.33 8.31 1.87
N SER A 435 8.54 9.36 1.64
CA SER A 435 8.00 10.23 2.68
C SER A 435 6.52 9.89 2.94
N PRO A 436 6.24 8.82 3.71
CA PRO A 436 4.87 8.33 3.89
C PRO A 436 4.01 9.33 4.68
N ARG A 437 4.62 10.18 5.50
CA ARG A 437 3.93 11.26 6.20
C ARG A 437 3.42 12.31 5.22
N GLU A 438 4.26 12.80 4.31
CA GLU A 438 3.86 13.79 3.32
C GLU A 438 2.75 13.24 2.41
N SER A 439 2.94 12.04 1.86
CA SER A 439 1.95 11.39 1.01
C SER A 439 0.64 11.10 1.75
N GLY A 440 0.72 10.69 3.02
CA GLY A 440 -0.45 10.45 3.88
C GLY A 440 -1.22 11.73 4.19
N LEU A 441 -0.53 12.80 4.57
CA LEU A 441 -1.13 14.11 4.82
C LEU A 441 -1.74 14.70 3.54
N TYR A 442 -1.06 14.55 2.40
CA TYR A 442 -1.60 14.94 1.11
C TYR A 442 -2.89 14.18 0.79
N ALA A 443 -2.92 12.87 0.96
CA ALA A 443 -4.11 12.05 0.75
C ALA A 443 -5.25 12.42 1.71
N ALA A 444 -4.96 12.70 2.99
CA ALA A 444 -5.94 13.13 3.99
C ALA A 444 -6.57 14.48 3.67
N THR A 445 -5.80 15.40 3.07
CA THR A 445 -6.25 16.78 2.79
C THR A 445 -6.83 16.96 1.39
N HIS A 446 -6.37 16.21 0.40
CA HIS A 446 -6.77 16.32 -1.02
C HIS A 446 -7.65 15.16 -1.51
N GLY A 447 -8.04 14.26 -0.62
CA GLY A 447 -8.98 13.19 -0.91
C GLY A 447 -10.41 13.69 -1.17
N THR A 448 -11.42 12.85 -0.95
CA THR A 448 -12.83 13.19 -1.13
C THR A 448 -13.23 14.37 -0.22
N ASP A 449 -13.81 15.43 -0.80
CA ASP A 449 -14.36 16.53 -0.02
C ASP A 449 -15.69 16.12 0.63
N PHE A 450 -15.57 15.55 1.82
CA PHE A 450 -16.72 15.12 2.61
C PHE A 450 -17.63 16.29 3.02
N SER A 451 -17.08 17.50 3.22
CA SER A 451 -17.90 18.68 3.53
C SER A 451 -18.89 18.98 2.41
N SER A 452 -18.42 19.03 1.16
CA SER A 452 -19.26 19.24 -0.02
C SER A 452 -20.25 18.10 -0.23
N LEU A 453 -19.84 16.85 0.00
CA LEU A 453 -20.72 15.68 -0.12
C LEU A 453 -21.90 15.77 0.86
N PHE A 454 -21.63 15.98 2.15
CA PHE A 454 -22.66 16.08 3.19
C PHE A 454 -23.51 17.35 3.04
N MET A 455 -22.93 18.47 2.55
CA MET A 455 -23.67 19.67 2.22
C MET A 455 -24.65 19.40 1.07
N ALA A 456 -24.25 18.67 0.04
CA ALA A 456 -25.11 18.28 -1.07
C ALA A 456 -26.26 17.36 -0.61
N LEU A 457 -25.98 16.38 0.25
CA LEU A 457 -27.02 15.55 0.88
C LEU A 457 -27.96 16.37 1.76
N GLY A 458 -27.42 17.35 2.51
CA GLY A 458 -28.19 18.26 3.33
C GLY A 458 -28.99 19.32 2.56
N PHE A 459 -28.75 19.51 1.27
CA PHE A 459 -29.38 20.55 0.46
C PHE A 459 -30.91 20.56 0.55
N PHE A 460 -31.53 19.38 0.44
CA PHE A 460 -33.00 19.26 0.53
C PHE A 460 -33.53 19.59 1.93
N ILE A 461 -32.76 19.32 2.99
CA ILE A 461 -33.14 19.69 4.37
C ILE A 461 -33.03 21.20 4.53
N ILE A 462 -31.99 21.84 4.00
CA ILE A 462 -31.83 23.30 4.00
C ILE A 462 -32.97 23.95 3.24
N LEU A 463 -33.30 23.45 2.04
CA LEU A 463 -34.41 23.95 1.24
C LEU A 463 -35.76 23.79 1.98
N SER A 464 -36.00 22.62 2.58
CA SER A 464 -37.21 22.36 3.38
C SER A 464 -37.29 23.28 4.61
N ALA A 465 -36.15 23.57 5.27
CA ALA A 465 -36.10 24.49 6.39
C ALA A 465 -36.43 25.93 5.97
N ILE A 466 -35.96 26.37 4.79
CA ILE A 466 -36.32 27.68 4.21
C ILE A 466 -37.85 27.76 3.96
N LEU A 467 -38.43 26.69 3.37
CA LEU A 467 -39.86 26.63 3.14
C LEU A 467 -40.68 26.58 4.45
N LEU A 468 -40.17 25.83 5.44
CA LEU A 468 -40.79 25.78 6.78
C LEU A 468 -40.77 27.11 7.47
N MET A 469 -39.73 27.91 7.27
CA MET A 469 -39.65 29.30 7.78
C MET A 469 -40.59 30.26 7.07
N GLN A 470 -40.84 30.06 5.76
CA GLN A 470 -41.62 30.95 4.94
C GLN A 470 -43.10 30.99 5.37
N ASN A 471 -43.75 29.84 5.59
CA ASN A 471 -45.17 29.74 5.88
C ASN A 471 -45.59 30.49 7.16
N PRO A 472 -44.96 30.26 8.34
CA PRO A 472 -45.27 31.02 9.55
C PRO A 472 -45.08 32.51 9.42
N LEU A 473 -44.04 32.94 8.68
CA LEU A 473 -43.78 34.36 8.43
C LEU A 473 -44.90 34.96 7.56
N LEU A 474 -45.31 34.28 6.50
CA LEU A 474 -46.44 34.75 5.63
C LEU A 474 -47.73 34.87 6.41
N GLU A 475 -48.07 33.90 7.26
CA GLU A 475 -49.27 33.95 8.12
C GLU A 475 -49.19 35.07 9.16
N MET A 476 -48.05 35.22 9.81
CA MET A 476 -47.80 36.32 10.73
C MET A 476 -48.00 37.69 10.08
N PHE A 477 -47.48 37.90 8.84
CA PHE A 477 -47.65 39.14 8.10
C PHE A 477 -49.10 39.34 7.62
N ALA A 478 -49.83 38.25 7.36
CA ALA A 478 -51.27 38.36 7.04
C ALA A 478 -52.06 38.91 8.22
N GLN A 479 -51.72 38.53 9.46
CA GLN A 479 -52.36 39.02 10.68
C GLN A 479 -51.91 40.44 11.07
N ARG A 480 -50.77 40.91 10.56
CA ARG A 480 -50.25 42.27 10.81
C ARG A 480 -50.76 43.34 9.82
N LYS A 481 -51.78 43.02 9.02
CA LYS A 481 -52.29 43.96 8.02
C LYS A 481 -52.68 45.29 8.62
N ASP A 482 -53.44 45.26 9.71
CA ASP A 482 -53.95 46.45 10.35
C ASP A 482 -52.81 47.27 11.01
N GLU A 483 -51.82 46.58 11.60
CA GLU A 483 -50.61 47.21 12.14
C GLU A 483 -49.81 47.90 11.02
N ILE A 484 -49.58 47.22 9.90
CA ILE A 484 -48.86 47.77 8.75
C ILE A 484 -49.62 48.98 8.16
N THR A 485 -50.92 48.89 8.11
CA THR A 485 -51.79 50.00 7.64
C THR A 485 -51.73 51.20 8.58
N LEU A 486 -51.71 50.97 9.90
CA LEU A 486 -51.55 51.99 10.90
C LEU A 486 -50.18 52.70 10.77
N TYR A 487 -49.08 51.97 10.58
CA TYR A 487 -47.76 52.57 10.34
C TYR A 487 -47.76 53.47 9.09
N ARG A 488 -48.47 53.08 8.03
CA ARG A 488 -48.60 53.89 6.81
C ARG A 488 -49.40 55.17 7.07
N GLN A 489 -50.47 55.08 7.82
CA GLN A 489 -51.28 56.23 8.21
C GLN A 489 -50.51 57.21 9.08
N LEU A 490 -49.56 56.71 9.88
CA LEU A 490 -48.61 57.50 10.70
C LEU A 490 -47.46 58.07 9.87
N GLY A 491 -47.43 57.85 8.53
CA GLY A 491 -46.43 58.45 7.63
C GLY A 491 -45.15 57.65 7.44
N TYR A 492 -45.05 56.42 7.95
CA TYR A 492 -43.89 55.58 7.70
C TYR A 492 -43.81 55.10 6.23
N LYS A 493 -42.62 55.23 5.64
CA LYS A 493 -42.37 54.72 4.27
C LYS A 493 -42.29 53.18 4.28
N ALA A 494 -42.63 52.58 3.16
CA ALA A 494 -42.56 51.09 3.00
C ALA A 494 -41.19 50.51 3.37
N LYS A 495 -40.10 51.25 3.10
CA LYS A 495 -38.74 50.86 3.50
C LYS A 495 -38.53 50.83 5.02
N ASP A 496 -39.12 51.78 5.74
CA ASP A 496 -38.98 51.89 7.19
C ASP A 496 -39.75 50.76 7.89
N ILE A 497 -40.94 50.44 7.39
CA ILE A 497 -41.75 49.32 7.86
C ILE A 497 -41.04 48.00 7.57
N GLN A 498 -40.50 47.83 6.36
CA GLN A 498 -39.71 46.65 6.01
C GLN A 498 -38.47 46.49 6.91
N MET A 499 -37.76 47.57 7.20
CA MET A 499 -36.60 47.57 8.09
C MET A 499 -36.98 47.19 9.52
N LEU A 500 -38.07 47.71 10.05
CA LEU A 500 -38.55 47.42 11.40
C LEU A 500 -38.87 45.92 11.54
N LEU A 501 -39.69 45.39 10.62
CA LEU A 501 -40.10 44.00 10.63
C LEU A 501 -38.92 43.02 10.38
N SER A 502 -37.98 43.44 9.52
CA SER A 502 -36.75 42.64 9.29
C SER A 502 -35.87 42.61 10.52
N ARG A 503 -35.70 43.72 11.26
CA ARG A 503 -34.92 43.76 12.52
C ARG A 503 -35.56 42.85 13.59
N GLU A 504 -36.89 42.86 13.69
CA GLU A 504 -37.62 42.02 14.64
C GLU A 504 -37.38 40.53 14.34
N ALA A 505 -37.65 40.07 13.12
CA ALA A 505 -37.48 38.69 12.72
C ALA A 505 -36.01 38.25 12.76
N PHE A 506 -35.08 39.12 12.32
CA PHE A 506 -33.63 38.86 12.40
C PHE A 506 -33.14 38.71 13.85
N SER A 507 -33.68 39.48 14.79
CA SER A 507 -33.33 39.34 16.21
C SER A 507 -33.70 37.96 16.77
N VAL A 508 -34.84 37.37 16.33
CA VAL A 508 -35.25 36.04 16.72
C VAL A 508 -34.32 34.98 16.12
N MET A 509 -33.93 35.13 14.85
CA MET A 509 -32.99 34.23 14.19
C MET A 509 -31.60 34.26 14.83
N LEU A 510 -31.11 35.45 15.17
CA LEU A 510 -29.84 35.61 15.86
C LEU A 510 -29.83 34.95 17.25
N LEU A 511 -30.96 34.99 17.98
CA LEU A 511 -31.11 34.30 19.26
C LEU A 511 -31.25 32.78 19.10
N ALA A 512 -31.79 32.30 17.98
CA ALA A 512 -31.91 30.87 17.68
C ALA A 512 -30.61 30.26 17.16
N SER A 513 -29.72 31.04 16.55
CA SER A 513 -28.51 30.56 15.89
C SER A 513 -27.54 29.79 16.79
N PRO A 514 -27.28 30.15 18.07
CA PRO A 514 -26.42 29.33 18.94
C PRO A 514 -26.97 27.92 19.20
N LEU A 515 -28.29 27.80 19.33
CA LEU A 515 -28.94 26.48 19.47
C LEU A 515 -28.78 25.65 18.20
N GLY A 516 -28.79 26.30 17.03
CA GLY A 516 -28.53 25.65 15.77
C GLY A 516 -27.08 25.12 15.65
N ILE A 517 -26.10 25.87 16.14
CA ILE A 517 -24.70 25.44 16.21
C ILE A 517 -24.56 24.20 17.10
N ILE A 518 -25.15 24.23 18.32
CA ILE A 518 -25.14 23.08 19.24
C ILE A 518 -25.77 21.85 18.59
N ALA A 519 -26.91 22.03 17.93
CA ALA A 519 -27.57 20.97 17.18
C ALA A 519 -26.70 20.45 16.01
N GLY A 520 -25.93 21.32 15.38
CA GLY A 520 -24.96 20.97 14.32
C GLY A 520 -23.81 20.09 14.84
N ILE A 521 -23.26 20.43 15.99
CA ILE A 521 -22.23 19.61 16.65
C ILE A 521 -22.80 18.22 17.01
N LEU A 522 -24.00 18.16 17.56
CA LEU A 522 -24.67 16.90 17.87
C LEU A 522 -24.95 16.07 16.60
N TYR A 523 -25.43 16.71 15.54
CA TYR A 523 -25.66 16.08 14.25
C TYR A 523 -24.38 15.48 13.69
N SER A 524 -23.25 16.22 13.71
CA SER A 524 -21.95 15.72 13.27
C SER A 524 -21.51 14.51 14.09
N GLY A 525 -21.59 14.59 15.44
CA GLY A 525 -21.21 13.51 16.33
C GLY A 525 -22.02 12.22 16.10
N ILE A 526 -23.34 12.35 15.94
CA ILE A 526 -24.24 11.21 15.65
C ILE A 526 -23.89 10.59 14.29
N THR A 527 -23.66 11.44 13.28
CA THR A 527 -23.33 10.95 11.90
C THR A 527 -21.98 10.25 11.89
N LEU A 528 -20.96 10.80 12.55
CA LEU A 528 -19.65 10.15 12.69
C LEU A 528 -19.74 8.81 13.41
N TRP A 529 -20.53 8.75 14.49
CA TRP A 529 -20.77 7.50 15.20
C TRP A 529 -21.46 6.45 14.32
N LEU A 530 -22.46 6.85 13.52
CA LEU A 530 -23.11 5.97 12.55
C LEU A 530 -22.14 5.46 11.48
N LEU A 531 -21.32 6.35 10.94
CA LEU A 531 -20.30 6.00 9.95
C LEU A 531 -19.28 5.01 10.49
N GLY A 532 -18.79 5.21 11.71
CA GLY A 532 -17.76 4.37 12.31
C GLY A 532 -18.24 3.05 12.92
N ASN A 533 -19.53 2.95 13.30
CA ASN A 533 -20.05 1.75 13.97
C ASN A 533 -21.07 0.98 13.15
N VAL A 534 -22.05 1.68 12.55
CA VAL A 534 -23.16 1.02 11.82
C VAL A 534 -22.75 0.74 10.37
N TRP A 535 -22.03 1.65 9.75
CA TRP A 535 -21.61 1.57 8.34
C TRP A 535 -20.10 1.31 8.18
N SER A 536 -19.42 0.85 9.23
CA SER A 536 -17.97 0.54 9.19
C SER A 536 -17.60 -0.44 8.07
N GLY A 537 -18.46 -1.41 7.78
CA GLY A 537 -18.26 -2.35 6.66
C GLY A 537 -18.28 -1.69 5.27
N ALA A 538 -18.99 -0.57 5.10
CA ALA A 538 -19.03 0.17 3.83
C ALA A 538 -17.95 1.26 3.74
N THR A 539 -17.58 1.85 4.88
CA THR A 539 -16.57 2.91 4.94
C THR A 539 -15.16 2.36 5.08
N HIS A 540 -15.02 1.09 5.46
CA HIS A 540 -13.75 0.45 5.83
C HIS A 540 -12.95 1.25 6.86
N THR A 541 -13.62 2.09 7.65
CA THR A 541 -13.01 3.00 8.62
C THR A 541 -13.68 2.80 9.98
N GLU A 542 -12.91 2.43 10.99
CA GLU A 542 -13.36 2.33 12.38
C GLU A 542 -12.97 3.59 13.16
N GLY A 543 -13.91 4.11 13.97
CA GLY A 543 -13.63 5.16 14.94
C GLY A 543 -13.28 6.53 14.33
N PHE A 544 -14.30 7.29 13.90
CA PHE A 544 -14.13 8.71 13.59
C PHE A 544 -14.16 9.56 14.87
N ALA A 545 -13.19 10.46 15.03
CA ALA A 545 -13.15 11.43 16.10
C ALA A 545 -13.86 12.73 15.68
N LEU A 546 -14.59 13.37 16.60
CA LEU A 546 -15.20 14.66 16.36
C LEU A 546 -14.14 15.77 16.56
N HIS A 547 -13.79 16.44 15.48
CA HIS A 547 -12.91 17.61 15.49
C HIS A 547 -13.76 18.88 15.41
N ILE A 548 -13.65 19.74 16.42
CA ILE A 548 -14.38 21.00 16.50
C ILE A 548 -13.41 22.13 16.17
N ASP A 549 -13.44 22.58 14.91
CA ASP A 549 -12.68 23.76 14.51
C ASP A 549 -13.52 25.02 14.73
N PRO A 550 -13.07 25.97 15.57
CA PRO A 550 -13.75 27.25 15.80
C PRO A 550 -13.97 28.05 14.51
N MET A 551 -13.04 27.98 13.56
CA MET A 551 -13.15 28.73 12.31
C MET A 551 -14.30 28.19 11.45
N THR A 552 -14.45 26.90 11.37
CA THR A 552 -15.55 26.23 10.67
C THR A 552 -16.91 26.56 11.28
N ILE A 553 -17.00 26.62 12.61
CA ILE A 553 -18.21 27.07 13.30
C ILE A 553 -18.57 28.49 12.90
N ILE A 554 -17.59 29.42 12.91
CA ILE A 554 -17.80 30.83 12.52
C ILE A 554 -18.26 30.93 11.06
N ILE A 555 -17.64 30.18 10.16
CA ILE A 555 -18.02 30.15 8.74
C ILE A 555 -19.44 29.59 8.58
N GLY A 556 -19.76 28.46 9.21
CA GLY A 556 -21.09 27.85 9.16
C GLY A 556 -22.18 28.79 9.72
N TRP A 557 -21.89 29.44 10.84
CA TRP A 557 -22.76 30.47 11.42
C TRP A 557 -22.97 31.66 10.49
N ALA A 558 -21.90 32.21 9.91
CA ALA A 558 -21.98 33.36 9.00
C ALA A 558 -22.79 33.01 7.72
N VAL A 559 -22.54 31.86 7.12
CA VAL A 559 -23.29 31.36 5.94
C VAL A 559 -24.76 31.17 6.28
N GLY A 560 -25.06 30.54 7.40
CA GLY A 560 -26.44 30.33 7.85
C GLY A 560 -27.19 31.65 8.13
N ILE A 561 -26.56 32.60 8.81
CA ILE A 561 -27.12 33.93 9.03
C ILE A 561 -27.35 34.66 7.70
N LEU A 562 -26.42 34.56 6.76
CA LEU A 562 -26.57 35.17 5.44
C LEU A 562 -27.81 34.64 4.69
N ILE A 563 -27.97 33.30 4.66
CA ILE A 563 -29.12 32.63 4.04
C ILE A 563 -30.42 33.09 4.72
N CYS A 564 -30.46 33.15 6.06
CA CYS A 564 -31.59 33.65 6.82
C CYS A 564 -31.92 35.10 6.45
N ALA A 565 -30.92 35.97 6.40
CA ALA A 565 -31.12 37.39 6.08
C ALA A 565 -31.66 37.59 4.65
N ILE A 566 -31.13 36.83 3.67
CA ILE A 566 -31.61 36.87 2.28
C ILE A 566 -33.06 36.38 2.22
N SER A 567 -33.39 35.26 2.84
CA SER A 567 -34.74 34.69 2.86
C SER A 567 -35.74 35.62 3.49
N LEU A 568 -35.40 36.23 4.63
CA LEU A 568 -36.20 37.26 5.29
C LEU A 568 -36.47 38.47 4.40
N LYS A 569 -35.41 39.03 3.84
CA LYS A 569 -35.53 40.23 2.98
C LYS A 569 -36.44 39.98 1.79
N TYR A 570 -36.36 38.78 1.21
CA TYR A 570 -37.22 38.37 0.12
C TYR A 570 -38.69 38.24 0.55
N ILE A 571 -38.98 37.53 1.64
CA ILE A 571 -40.33 37.27 2.14
C ILE A 571 -41.01 38.58 2.55
N ILE A 572 -40.33 39.38 3.38
CA ILE A 572 -40.85 40.65 3.90
C ILE A 572 -41.03 41.66 2.76
N GLY A 573 -40.02 41.74 1.86
CA GLY A 573 -40.08 42.64 0.70
C GLY A 573 -41.25 42.37 -0.22
N LYS A 574 -41.56 41.09 -0.46
CA LYS A 574 -42.72 40.69 -1.26
C LYS A 574 -44.04 41.10 -0.57
N GLN A 575 -44.20 40.82 0.72
CA GLN A 575 -45.43 41.11 1.46
C GLN A 575 -45.69 42.61 1.64
N VAL A 576 -44.65 43.40 1.85
CA VAL A 576 -44.82 44.87 1.98
C VAL A 576 -45.09 45.54 0.63
N LYS A 577 -44.61 44.98 -0.49
CA LYS A 577 -44.87 45.48 -1.87
C LYS A 577 -46.24 45.07 -2.45
N GLU A 578 -46.67 43.81 -2.27
CA GLU A 578 -47.96 43.32 -2.80
C GLU A 578 -49.18 43.99 -2.21
N LYS A 579 -49.01 44.79 -1.15
CA LYS A 579 -50.05 45.52 -0.43
C LYS A 579 -49.88 47.03 -0.51
N SER A 580 -49.04 47.51 -1.42
CA SER A 580 -48.94 48.94 -1.78
C SER A 580 -49.73 49.20 -3.04
#